data_85efb9943ad3c7095f1f322ebb2a6c8c
#
_entry.id   85efb9943ad3c7095f1f322ebb2a6c8c
#
_cell.length_a   1.000
_cell.length_b   1.000
_cell.length_c   1.000
_cell.angle_alpha   90.00
_cell.angle_beta   90.00
_cell.angle_gamma   90.00
#
_symmetry.space_group_name_H-M   'P 1'
#
loop_
_entity.id
_entity.type
_entity.pdbx_description
1 polymer ?
#
loop_
_entity_poly.entity_id
_entity_poly.type
_entity_poly.pdbx_seq_one_letter_code
_entity_poly.pdbx_strand_id
1 'polypeptide(L)'
;MIKSRLTLMLLALSLSAAAFGQEKKDFPSISVNGSGEVKAPPDQAVVRLGVTKEAKTAQQAQQQVNTAAQAILDAVRKLGIDPKQIQTSQLNLYPVYSQGPVEPMRGEHTPQIAGYQASNVVSITVLNLQQVGPAIDAGLSAGANQLEGVLFGLQDDTGARRQALTKAAAEARSKADTIAEALGVQILWVHEVVEVGVSIQPYVAAREMMMAASADVATPVSPGEVTVSAGLAVRYAIAH
;
A
#
# COMPACT_ATOMS: atom_id res chain seq x y z
N MET A 1 10.21 -86.72 -16.52
CA MET A 1 8.74 -86.66 -16.39
C MET A 1 8.45 -86.52 -14.91
N ILE A 2 8.06 -85.36 -14.42
CA ILE A 2 7.18 -85.09 -13.28
C ILE A 2 7.22 -83.61 -13.09
N LYS A 3 6.09 -82.96 -13.36
CA LYS A 3 5.86 -81.52 -13.23
C LYS A 3 5.57 -81.23 -11.77
N SER A 4 6.37 -80.42 -11.13
CA SER A 4 6.08 -79.86 -9.82
C SER A 4 5.60 -78.42 -10.00
N ARG A 5 4.32 -78.19 -9.71
CA ARG A 5 3.68 -76.84 -9.66
C ARG A 5 4.00 -76.23 -8.31
N LEU A 6 4.85 -75.23 -8.34
CA LEU A 6 5.08 -74.37 -7.15
C LEU A 6 4.07 -73.24 -7.19
N THR A 7 3.06 -73.31 -6.30
CA THR A 7 2.05 -72.32 -6.11
C THR A 7 2.63 -71.20 -5.23
N LEU A 8 2.94 -70.08 -5.84
CA LEU A 8 3.41 -68.87 -5.14
C LEU A 8 2.21 -68.16 -4.51
N MET A 9 2.10 -68.29 -3.19
CA MET A 9 1.08 -67.61 -2.37
C MET A 9 1.57 -66.20 -2.10
N LEU A 10 1.06 -65.18 -2.87
CA LEU A 10 1.32 -63.77 -2.65
C LEU A 10 0.50 -63.31 -1.42
N LEU A 11 1.17 -63.13 -0.31
CA LEU A 11 0.64 -62.50 0.89
C LEU A 11 0.64 -61.01 0.68
N ALA A 12 -0.50 -60.46 0.25
CA ALA A 12 -0.72 -59.00 0.18
C ALA A 12 -0.84 -58.44 1.58
N LEU A 13 0.26 -57.91 2.10
CA LEU A 13 0.29 -57.14 3.35
C LEU A 13 -0.33 -55.74 3.08
N SER A 14 -1.64 -55.62 3.31
CA SER A 14 -2.35 -54.35 3.29
C SER A 14 -1.91 -53.50 4.50
N LEU A 15 -0.91 -52.65 4.24
CA LEU A 15 -0.51 -51.62 5.18
C LEU A 15 -1.61 -50.54 5.24
N SER A 16 -2.58 -50.73 6.11
CA SER A 16 -3.57 -49.71 6.44
C SER A 16 -2.84 -48.59 7.13
N ALA A 17 -2.48 -47.57 6.35
CA ALA A 17 -2.10 -46.28 6.92
C ALA A 17 -3.30 -45.69 7.66
N ALA A 18 -3.35 -45.96 8.95
CA ALA A 18 -4.24 -45.21 9.84
C ALA A 18 -3.81 -43.76 9.76
N ALA A 19 -4.52 -43.00 8.94
CA ALA A 19 -4.48 -41.55 8.99
C ALA A 19 -4.99 -41.18 10.38
N PHE A 20 -4.07 -40.90 11.31
CA PHE A 20 -4.39 -40.20 12.54
C PHE A 20 -4.85 -38.79 12.15
N GLY A 21 -6.10 -38.66 11.73
CA GLY A 21 -6.79 -37.39 11.77
C GLY A 21 -6.74 -36.94 13.20
N GLN A 22 -5.94 -35.90 13.51
CA GLN A 22 -6.10 -35.20 14.76
C GLN A 22 -7.53 -34.67 14.78
N GLU A 23 -8.42 -35.38 15.48
CA GLU A 23 -9.70 -34.83 15.89
C GLU A 23 -9.40 -33.56 16.67
N LYS A 24 -9.58 -32.41 16.01
CA LYS A 24 -9.61 -31.11 16.67
C LYS A 24 -10.74 -31.24 17.65
N LYS A 25 -10.43 -31.44 18.96
CA LYS A 25 -11.43 -31.50 20.03
C LYS A 25 -12.24 -30.22 19.96
N ASP A 26 -13.41 -30.28 19.31
CA ASP A 26 -14.35 -29.17 19.30
C ASP A 26 -14.89 -29.03 20.74
N PHE A 27 -14.60 -27.89 21.32
CA PHE A 27 -15.13 -27.50 22.63
C PHE A 27 -16.07 -26.30 22.42
N PRO A 28 -17.07 -26.12 23.30
CA PRO A 28 -17.97 -24.98 23.23
C PRO A 28 -17.17 -23.68 23.22
N SER A 29 -17.42 -22.80 22.26
CA SER A 29 -16.63 -21.58 22.12
C SER A 29 -17.46 -20.41 21.57
N ILE A 30 -17.07 -19.20 21.96
CA ILE A 30 -17.51 -17.93 21.37
C ILE A 30 -16.37 -17.42 20.51
N SER A 31 -16.65 -17.11 19.24
CA SER A 31 -15.72 -16.47 18.32
C SER A 31 -16.20 -15.07 18.01
N VAL A 32 -15.33 -14.08 18.19
CA VAL A 32 -15.64 -12.66 17.96
C VAL A 32 -14.51 -11.99 17.22
N ASN A 33 -14.84 -10.93 16.48
CA ASN A 33 -13.86 -10.03 15.90
C ASN A 33 -13.85 -8.72 16.71
N GLY A 34 -12.66 -8.26 17.04
CA GLY A 34 -12.43 -6.94 17.60
C GLY A 34 -11.69 -6.06 16.60
N SER A 35 -12.03 -4.79 16.60
CA SER A 35 -11.37 -3.73 15.83
C SER A 35 -10.91 -2.62 16.77
N GLY A 36 -9.82 -1.97 16.40
CA GLY A 36 -9.32 -0.81 17.14
C GLY A 36 -8.80 0.25 16.18
N GLU A 37 -9.16 1.48 16.43
CA GLU A 37 -8.73 2.62 15.62
C GLU A 37 -8.06 3.66 16.51
N VAL A 38 -6.95 4.22 16.00
CA VAL A 38 -6.20 5.31 16.60
C VAL A 38 -5.93 6.35 15.53
N LYS A 39 -6.22 7.61 15.85
CA LYS A 39 -5.85 8.76 15.04
C LYS A 39 -4.63 9.42 15.64
N ALA A 40 -3.66 9.76 14.81
CA ALA A 40 -2.43 10.42 15.22
C ALA A 40 -2.10 11.57 14.26
N PRO A 41 -1.55 12.68 14.76
CA PRO A 41 -1.02 13.71 13.88
C PRO A 41 0.16 13.13 13.09
N PRO A 42 0.25 13.42 11.78
CA PRO A 42 1.39 12.98 10.98
C PRO A 42 2.67 13.72 11.41
N ASP A 43 3.81 13.05 11.25
CA ASP A 43 5.14 13.59 11.52
C ASP A 43 6.09 13.50 10.31
N GLN A 44 5.56 13.02 9.18
CA GLN A 44 6.24 13.04 7.88
C GLN A 44 5.23 13.22 6.75
N ALA A 45 5.75 13.63 5.59
CA ALA A 45 5.00 13.63 4.35
C ALA A 45 5.86 13.07 3.21
N VAL A 46 5.23 12.41 2.25
CA VAL A 46 5.84 12.00 0.99
C VAL A 46 5.26 12.85 -0.13
N VAL A 47 6.07 13.74 -0.68
CA VAL A 47 5.72 14.57 -1.84
C VAL A 47 6.15 13.85 -3.11
N ARG A 48 5.24 13.68 -4.08
CA ARG A 48 5.53 13.05 -5.36
C ARG A 48 5.44 14.08 -6.48
N LEU A 49 6.61 14.45 -7.01
CA LEU A 49 6.75 15.40 -8.11
C LEU A 49 7.17 14.68 -9.38
N GLY A 50 6.47 14.94 -10.46
CA GLY A 50 6.73 14.38 -11.77
C GLY A 50 7.19 15.43 -12.78
N VAL A 51 7.96 14.98 -13.74
CA VAL A 51 8.24 15.72 -14.97
C VAL A 51 7.94 14.84 -16.17
N THR A 52 7.19 15.38 -17.12
CA THR A 52 6.88 14.73 -18.39
C THR A 52 7.32 15.64 -19.53
N LYS A 53 7.98 15.08 -20.54
CA LYS A 53 8.43 15.76 -21.75
C LYS A 53 8.14 14.91 -22.98
N GLU A 54 7.88 15.59 -24.10
CA GLU A 54 7.67 14.97 -25.39
C GLU A 54 8.72 15.44 -26.38
N ALA A 55 9.19 14.53 -27.25
CA ALA A 55 10.15 14.84 -28.31
C ALA A 55 9.93 13.92 -29.52
N LYS A 56 10.56 14.26 -30.65
CA LYS A 56 10.49 13.46 -31.87
C LYS A 56 11.18 12.11 -31.77
N THR A 57 12.18 11.99 -30.90
CA THR A 57 12.90 10.74 -30.65
C THR A 57 12.87 10.36 -29.17
N ALA A 58 12.90 9.06 -28.90
CA ALA A 58 12.95 8.52 -27.54
C ALA A 58 14.14 9.08 -26.73
N GLN A 59 15.30 9.18 -27.37
CA GLN A 59 16.52 9.69 -26.74
C GLN A 59 16.38 11.16 -26.34
N GLN A 60 15.78 12.00 -27.18
CA GLN A 60 15.56 13.42 -26.87
C GLN A 60 14.56 13.59 -25.72
N ALA A 61 13.44 12.84 -25.73
CA ALA A 61 12.45 12.88 -24.66
C ALA A 61 13.10 12.49 -23.32
N GLN A 62 13.85 11.38 -23.29
CA GLN A 62 14.54 10.90 -22.12
C GLN A 62 15.59 11.90 -21.60
N GLN A 63 16.37 12.50 -22.48
CA GLN A 63 17.38 13.49 -22.11
C GLN A 63 16.76 14.73 -21.46
N GLN A 64 15.65 15.24 -22.01
CA GLN A 64 14.93 16.39 -21.47
C GLN A 64 14.38 16.09 -20.06
N VAL A 65 13.81 14.90 -19.86
CA VAL A 65 13.31 14.45 -18.56
C VAL A 65 14.45 14.31 -17.55
N ASN A 66 15.57 13.70 -17.94
CA ASN A 66 16.73 13.54 -17.07
C ASN A 66 17.30 14.89 -16.59
N THR A 67 17.39 15.87 -17.50
CA THR A 67 17.87 17.22 -17.16
C THR A 67 16.92 17.90 -16.16
N ALA A 68 15.62 17.83 -16.39
CA ALA A 68 14.63 18.42 -15.48
C ALA A 68 14.58 17.68 -14.13
N ALA A 69 14.62 16.35 -14.14
CA ALA A 69 14.66 15.56 -12.92
C ALA A 69 15.91 15.90 -12.07
N GLN A 70 17.08 16.06 -12.69
CA GLN A 70 18.28 16.47 -11.97
C GLN A 70 18.12 17.86 -11.35
N ALA A 71 17.53 18.81 -12.07
CA ALA A 71 17.27 20.15 -11.52
C ALA A 71 16.31 20.11 -10.32
N ILE A 72 15.26 19.27 -10.38
CA ILE A 72 14.34 19.05 -9.24
C ILE A 72 15.10 18.49 -8.04
N LEU A 73 15.94 17.46 -8.23
CA LEU A 73 16.75 16.86 -7.18
C LEU A 73 17.65 17.91 -6.51
N ASP A 74 18.30 18.74 -7.30
CA ASP A 74 19.22 19.75 -6.80
C ASP A 74 18.49 20.90 -6.07
N ALA A 75 17.30 21.28 -6.54
CA ALA A 75 16.45 22.28 -5.89
C ALA A 75 15.99 21.79 -4.51
N VAL A 76 15.53 20.53 -4.42
CA VAL A 76 15.04 19.93 -3.18
C VAL A 76 16.19 19.75 -2.17
N ARG A 77 17.38 19.33 -2.63
CA ARG A 77 18.58 19.21 -1.77
C ARG A 77 19.00 20.55 -1.15
N LYS A 78 18.86 21.67 -1.85
CA LYS A 78 19.14 23.00 -1.33
C LYS A 78 18.26 23.41 -0.14
N LEU A 79 17.10 22.77 0.05
CA LEU A 79 16.25 22.94 1.23
C LEU A 79 16.75 22.14 2.45
N GLY A 80 17.85 21.41 2.33
CA GLY A 80 18.42 20.60 3.41
C GLY A 80 17.79 19.23 3.56
N ILE A 81 16.99 18.76 2.58
CA ILE A 81 16.43 17.42 2.56
C ILE A 81 17.56 16.42 2.24
N ASP A 82 17.71 15.40 3.11
CA ASP A 82 18.76 14.38 2.95
C ASP A 82 18.56 13.61 1.62
N PRO A 83 19.63 13.39 0.83
CA PRO A 83 19.56 12.58 -0.38
C PRO A 83 18.95 11.19 -0.17
N LYS A 84 19.06 10.59 1.00
CA LYS A 84 18.42 9.32 1.36
C LYS A 84 16.89 9.37 1.40
N GLN A 85 16.35 10.57 1.55
CA GLN A 85 14.90 10.84 1.58
C GLN A 85 14.32 11.11 0.18
N ILE A 86 15.18 11.11 -0.85
CA ILE A 86 14.78 11.41 -2.22
C ILE A 86 14.99 10.16 -3.08
N GLN A 87 13.93 9.68 -3.71
CA GLN A 87 13.96 8.47 -4.53
C GLN A 87 13.23 8.69 -5.84
N THR A 88 13.75 8.12 -6.94
CA THR A 88 12.97 7.98 -8.17
C THR A 88 11.98 6.84 -7.99
N SER A 89 10.69 7.14 -8.08
CA SER A 89 9.62 6.16 -7.89
C SER A 89 9.07 5.60 -9.20
N GLN A 90 9.21 6.35 -10.30
CA GLN A 90 8.69 5.94 -11.59
C GLN A 90 9.51 6.56 -12.73
N LEU A 91 9.78 5.75 -13.75
CA LEU A 91 10.42 6.17 -14.99
C LEU A 91 9.73 5.48 -16.16
N ASN A 92 9.16 6.25 -17.08
CA ASN A 92 8.45 5.72 -18.23
C ASN A 92 8.90 6.39 -19.52
N LEU A 93 8.79 5.63 -20.61
CA LEU A 93 9.01 6.10 -21.97
C LEU A 93 8.02 5.38 -22.90
N TYR A 94 7.18 6.14 -23.59
CA TYR A 94 6.16 5.62 -24.48
C TYR A 94 6.19 6.30 -25.85
N PRO A 95 5.90 5.57 -26.94
CA PRO A 95 5.60 6.19 -28.22
C PRO A 95 4.25 6.90 -28.15
N VAL A 96 4.18 8.08 -28.74
CA VAL A 96 2.94 8.84 -28.95
C VAL A 96 2.52 8.63 -30.40
N TYR A 97 1.28 8.18 -30.60
CA TYR A 97 0.73 7.91 -31.93
C TYR A 97 -0.17 9.04 -32.36
N SER A 98 -0.06 9.41 -33.66
CA SER A 98 -1.05 10.24 -34.31
C SER A 98 -2.00 9.37 -35.13
N GLN A 99 -3.21 9.88 -35.34
CA GLN A 99 -4.08 9.31 -36.39
C GLN A 99 -3.44 9.65 -37.75
N GLY A 100 -2.95 8.63 -38.44
CA GLY A 100 -2.43 8.78 -39.81
C GLY A 100 -3.53 9.21 -40.78
N PRO A 101 -3.15 9.53 -42.04
CA PRO A 101 -4.12 9.84 -43.10
C PRO A 101 -5.13 8.70 -43.23
N VAL A 102 -6.40 9.06 -43.50
CA VAL A 102 -7.44 8.09 -43.87
C VAL A 102 -7.07 7.50 -45.21
N GLU A 103 -6.85 6.19 -45.30
CA GLU A 103 -6.73 5.54 -46.62
C GLU A 103 -8.10 5.51 -47.30
N PRO A 104 -8.27 6.17 -48.48
CA PRO A 104 -9.58 6.35 -49.08
C PRO A 104 -10.32 5.05 -49.47
N MET A 105 -9.60 3.94 -49.59
CA MET A 105 -10.16 2.64 -49.98
C MET A 105 -10.55 1.73 -48.80
N ARG A 106 -10.08 2.00 -47.57
CA ARG A 106 -10.35 1.14 -46.40
C ARG A 106 -11.07 1.82 -45.24
N GLY A 107 -11.13 3.16 -45.23
CA GLY A 107 -11.73 3.91 -44.11
C GLY A 107 -11.02 3.74 -42.76
N GLU A 108 -9.84 3.14 -42.77
CA GLU A 108 -9.07 2.83 -41.54
C GLU A 108 -7.91 3.83 -41.39
N HIS A 109 -7.73 4.32 -40.17
CA HIS A 109 -6.57 5.12 -39.80
C HIS A 109 -5.43 4.19 -39.39
N THR A 110 -4.29 4.26 -40.04
CA THR A 110 -3.09 3.56 -39.62
C THR A 110 -2.36 4.42 -38.59
N PRO A 111 -2.28 4.04 -37.30
CA PRO A 111 -1.55 4.80 -36.30
C PRO A 111 -0.07 4.92 -36.70
N GLN A 112 0.47 6.14 -36.67
CA GLN A 112 1.88 6.40 -36.91
C GLN A 112 2.51 7.02 -35.67
N ILE A 113 3.77 6.66 -35.37
CA ILE A 113 4.48 7.26 -34.25
C ILE A 113 4.73 8.74 -34.55
N ALA A 114 4.10 9.63 -33.81
CA ALA A 114 4.24 11.08 -33.91
C ALA A 114 5.44 11.60 -33.09
N GLY A 115 5.82 10.88 -32.03
CA GLY A 115 6.88 11.23 -31.11
C GLY A 115 6.98 10.25 -29.98
N TYR A 116 7.68 10.65 -28.94
CA TYR A 116 7.87 9.88 -27.70
C TYR A 116 7.63 10.78 -26.51
N GLN A 117 6.97 10.23 -25.50
CA GLN A 117 6.76 10.85 -24.20
C GLN A 117 7.60 10.12 -23.16
N ALA A 118 8.42 10.85 -22.43
CA ALA A 118 9.14 10.35 -21.26
C ALA A 118 8.61 11.01 -20.00
N SER A 119 8.60 10.27 -18.89
CA SER A 119 8.24 10.80 -17.57
C SER A 119 9.14 10.23 -16.48
N ASN A 120 9.39 11.04 -15.46
CA ASN A 120 10.10 10.67 -14.24
C ASN A 120 9.36 11.24 -13.05
N VAL A 121 9.13 10.41 -12.03
CA VAL A 121 8.51 10.81 -10.76
C VAL A 121 9.52 10.63 -9.63
N VAL A 122 9.71 11.68 -8.87
CA VAL A 122 10.56 11.72 -7.69
C VAL A 122 9.66 11.74 -6.45
N SER A 123 9.89 10.82 -5.53
CA SER A 123 9.29 10.78 -4.21
C SER A 123 10.25 11.40 -3.19
N ILE A 124 9.78 12.39 -2.46
CA ILE A 124 10.55 13.17 -1.50
C ILE A 124 9.91 12.98 -0.13
N THR A 125 10.62 12.31 0.78
CA THR A 125 10.17 12.18 2.17
C THR A 125 10.59 13.43 2.94
N VAL A 126 9.61 14.14 3.46
CA VAL A 126 9.80 15.39 4.21
C VAL A 126 9.46 15.15 5.67
N LEU A 127 10.45 15.22 6.56
CA LEU A 127 10.29 14.97 8.00
C LEU A 127 9.83 16.22 8.76
N ASN A 128 10.10 17.40 8.24
CA ASN A 128 9.57 18.64 8.77
C ASN A 128 8.38 19.10 7.89
N LEU A 129 7.17 18.93 8.39
CA LEU A 129 5.95 19.23 7.61
C LEU A 129 5.86 20.69 7.11
N GLN A 130 6.55 21.63 7.77
CA GLN A 130 6.62 23.02 7.30
C GLN A 130 7.43 23.17 6.00
N GLN A 131 8.25 22.19 5.66
CA GLN A 131 9.02 22.19 4.41
C GLN A 131 8.26 21.57 3.22
N VAL A 132 7.05 21.03 3.42
CA VAL A 132 6.28 20.38 2.37
C VAL A 132 5.93 21.37 1.25
N GLY A 133 5.35 22.53 1.60
CA GLY A 133 5.06 23.60 0.64
C GLY A 133 6.31 24.07 -0.11
N PRO A 134 7.36 24.52 0.61
CA PRO A 134 8.66 24.87 -0.01
C PRO A 134 9.25 23.79 -0.93
N ALA A 135 9.12 22.50 -0.59
CA ALA A 135 9.61 21.42 -1.44
C ALA A 135 8.82 21.29 -2.75
N ILE A 136 7.49 21.46 -2.69
CA ILE A 136 6.64 21.51 -3.88
C ILE A 136 7.02 22.69 -4.76
N ASP A 137 7.10 23.90 -4.18
CA ASP A 137 7.38 25.13 -4.91
C ASP A 137 8.80 25.09 -5.57
N ALA A 138 9.79 24.58 -4.84
CA ALA A 138 11.14 24.38 -5.37
C ALA A 138 11.17 23.40 -6.54
N GLY A 139 10.42 22.30 -6.44
CA GLY A 139 10.36 21.31 -7.50
C GLY A 139 9.63 21.81 -8.75
N LEU A 140 8.51 22.52 -8.60
CA LEU A 140 7.78 23.14 -9.71
C LEU A 140 8.64 24.22 -10.40
N SER A 141 9.32 25.06 -9.63
CA SER A 141 10.23 26.07 -10.16
C SER A 141 11.44 25.47 -10.89
N ALA A 142 11.86 24.26 -10.51
CA ALA A 142 12.95 23.52 -11.14
C ALA A 142 12.53 22.74 -12.40
N GLY A 143 11.23 22.74 -12.76
CA GLY A 143 10.73 22.13 -14.00
C GLY A 143 9.85 20.89 -13.81
N ALA A 144 9.45 20.55 -12.59
CA ALA A 144 8.34 19.62 -12.38
C ALA A 144 7.06 20.21 -12.99
N ASN A 145 6.30 19.40 -13.69
CA ASN A 145 5.04 19.80 -14.29
C ASN A 145 3.88 18.88 -13.89
N GLN A 146 4.13 17.98 -12.93
CA GLN A 146 3.13 17.11 -12.33
C GLN A 146 3.34 17.06 -10.83
N LEU A 147 2.26 17.25 -10.06
CA LEU A 147 2.17 16.93 -8.64
C LEU A 147 1.22 15.73 -8.51
N GLU A 148 1.78 14.54 -8.24
CA GLU A 148 0.98 13.33 -8.12
C GLU A 148 0.26 13.23 -6.78
N GLY A 149 0.75 13.96 -5.77
CA GLY A 149 0.11 14.05 -4.47
C GLY A 149 1.08 14.24 -3.32
N VAL A 150 0.49 14.48 -2.16
CA VAL A 150 1.18 14.55 -0.86
C VAL A 150 0.51 13.53 0.06
N LEU A 151 1.30 12.60 0.58
CA LEU A 151 0.87 11.56 1.50
C LEU A 151 1.44 11.86 2.87
N PHE A 152 0.58 12.12 3.84
CA PHE A 152 0.98 12.32 5.23
C PHE A 152 1.00 10.99 5.98
N GLY A 153 2.03 10.75 6.77
CA GLY A 153 2.25 9.49 7.47
C GLY A 153 2.95 9.67 8.81
N LEU A 154 3.29 8.53 9.40
CA LEU A 154 4.06 8.44 10.63
C LEU A 154 5.43 7.84 10.30
N GLN A 155 6.51 8.43 10.86
CA GLN A 155 7.86 7.85 10.76
C GLN A 155 7.95 6.56 11.60
N ASP A 156 7.38 6.60 12.80
CA ASP A 156 7.24 5.44 13.68
C ASP A 156 5.76 5.26 14.06
N ASP A 157 5.17 4.22 13.53
CA ASP A 157 3.78 3.85 13.79
C ASP A 157 3.63 2.84 14.93
N THR A 158 4.73 2.38 15.55
CA THR A 158 4.74 1.31 16.57
C THR A 158 3.83 1.64 17.74
N GLY A 159 3.86 2.89 18.22
CA GLY A 159 3.01 3.35 19.34
C GLY A 159 1.52 3.30 18.98
N ALA A 160 1.16 3.79 17.79
CA ALA A 160 -0.22 3.81 17.32
C ALA A 160 -0.74 2.38 17.04
N ARG A 161 0.07 1.51 16.44
CA ARG A 161 -0.26 0.08 16.23
C ARG A 161 -0.55 -0.63 17.55
N ARG A 162 0.29 -0.43 18.55
CA ARG A 162 0.10 -1.01 19.89
C ARG A 162 -1.23 -0.57 20.50
N GLN A 163 -1.54 0.71 20.43
CA GLN A 163 -2.81 1.24 20.93
C GLN A 163 -4.01 0.69 20.17
N ALA A 164 -3.93 0.60 18.83
CA ALA A 164 -4.98 0.03 18.00
C ALA A 164 -5.23 -1.44 18.34
N LEU A 165 -4.17 -2.26 18.49
CA LEU A 165 -4.28 -3.66 18.92
C LEU A 165 -4.88 -3.79 20.31
N THR A 166 -4.50 -2.91 21.26
CA THR A 166 -5.08 -2.90 22.61
C THR A 166 -6.58 -2.62 22.56
N LYS A 167 -7.02 -1.65 21.75
CA LYS A 167 -8.44 -1.35 21.55
C LYS A 167 -9.18 -2.52 20.91
N ALA A 168 -8.59 -3.15 19.90
CA ALA A 168 -9.17 -4.32 19.23
C ALA A 168 -9.38 -5.48 20.21
N ALA A 169 -8.39 -5.75 21.09
CA ALA A 169 -8.50 -6.79 22.10
C ALA A 169 -9.59 -6.47 23.14
N ALA A 170 -9.68 -5.22 23.57
CA ALA A 170 -10.72 -4.77 24.49
C ALA A 170 -12.12 -4.89 23.88
N GLU A 171 -12.29 -4.51 22.61
CA GLU A 171 -13.55 -4.65 21.90
C GLU A 171 -13.95 -6.13 21.72
N ALA A 172 -13.01 -6.99 21.32
CA ALA A 172 -13.26 -8.43 21.21
C ALA A 172 -13.72 -9.02 22.54
N ARG A 173 -13.05 -8.64 23.64
CA ARG A 173 -13.42 -9.08 24.98
C ARG A 173 -14.82 -8.61 25.37
N SER A 174 -15.12 -7.35 25.19
CA SER A 174 -16.45 -6.77 25.49
C SER A 174 -17.58 -7.46 24.72
N LYS A 175 -17.35 -7.75 23.43
CA LYS A 175 -18.32 -8.50 22.61
C LYS A 175 -18.53 -9.91 23.15
N ALA A 176 -17.44 -10.60 23.52
CA ALA A 176 -17.54 -11.95 24.03
C ALA A 176 -18.27 -11.99 25.39
N ASP A 177 -17.99 -11.03 26.28
CA ASP A 177 -18.69 -10.93 27.58
C ASP A 177 -20.19 -10.67 27.39
N THR A 178 -20.56 -9.77 26.48
CA THR A 178 -21.98 -9.50 26.16
C THR A 178 -22.70 -10.74 25.63
N ILE A 179 -22.05 -11.50 24.74
CA ILE A 179 -22.62 -12.72 24.18
C ILE A 179 -22.74 -13.80 25.28
N ALA A 180 -21.72 -13.96 26.11
CA ALA A 180 -21.72 -14.94 27.20
C ALA A 180 -22.83 -14.67 28.22
N GLU A 181 -23.02 -13.39 28.59
CA GLU A 181 -24.08 -12.96 29.48
C GLU A 181 -25.48 -13.26 28.87
N ALA A 182 -25.70 -12.89 27.64
CA ALA A 182 -26.97 -13.11 26.93
C ALA A 182 -27.33 -14.59 26.79
N LEU A 183 -26.34 -15.48 26.71
CA LEU A 183 -26.53 -16.93 26.57
C LEU A 183 -26.49 -17.67 27.92
N GLY A 184 -26.18 -17.00 29.03
CA GLY A 184 -26.06 -17.62 30.36
C GLY A 184 -24.86 -18.56 30.46
N VAL A 185 -23.77 -18.32 29.69
CA VAL A 185 -22.54 -19.12 29.70
C VAL A 185 -21.39 -18.32 30.29
N GLN A 186 -20.34 -19.02 30.76
CA GLN A 186 -19.15 -18.41 31.32
C GLN A 186 -17.96 -18.52 30.35
N ILE A 187 -17.20 -17.43 30.17
CA ILE A 187 -15.93 -17.44 29.47
C ILE A 187 -14.87 -18.01 30.41
N LEU A 188 -14.18 -19.07 29.95
CA LEU A 188 -13.18 -19.78 30.75
C LEU A 188 -11.75 -19.25 30.47
N TRP A 189 -11.34 -19.26 29.19
CA TRP A 189 -10.01 -18.77 28.75
C TRP A 189 -10.02 -18.38 27.28
N VAL A 190 -9.00 -17.67 26.87
CA VAL A 190 -8.73 -17.39 25.45
C VAL A 190 -8.11 -18.64 24.82
N HIS A 191 -8.80 -19.23 23.85
CA HIS A 191 -8.30 -20.42 23.15
C HIS A 191 -7.38 -20.07 21.98
N GLU A 192 -7.77 -19.08 21.22
CA GLU A 192 -7.05 -18.70 20.00
C GLU A 192 -7.18 -17.18 19.79
N VAL A 193 -6.08 -16.57 19.36
CA VAL A 193 -6.05 -15.18 18.91
C VAL A 193 -5.33 -15.14 17.57
N VAL A 194 -5.98 -14.54 16.59
CA VAL A 194 -5.41 -14.32 15.26
C VAL A 194 -5.45 -12.82 14.97
N GLU A 195 -4.29 -12.26 14.67
CA GLU A 195 -4.23 -10.89 14.16
C GLU A 195 -4.69 -10.89 12.69
N VAL A 196 -5.78 -10.17 12.41
CA VAL A 196 -6.33 -10.06 11.04
C VAL A 196 -5.51 -9.07 10.19
N GLY A 197 -4.78 -8.19 10.87
CA GLY A 197 -3.87 -7.24 10.26
C GLY A 197 -3.98 -5.85 10.87
N VAL A 198 -2.94 -5.05 10.61
CA VAL A 198 -2.91 -3.63 10.93
C VAL A 198 -2.80 -2.86 9.63
N SER A 199 -3.68 -1.91 9.41
CA SER A 199 -3.66 -1.01 8.27
C SER A 199 -3.39 0.42 8.72
N ILE A 200 -2.61 1.13 7.93
CA ILE A 200 -2.36 2.56 8.11
C ILE A 200 -2.96 3.25 6.91
N GLN A 201 -3.88 4.16 7.16
CA GLN A 201 -4.47 5.00 6.12
C GLN A 201 -3.80 6.37 6.20
N PRO A 202 -2.87 6.68 5.28
CA PRO A 202 -2.28 7.99 5.19
C PRO A 202 -3.34 9.01 4.80
N TYR A 203 -3.24 10.21 5.35
CA TYR A 203 -4.06 11.29 4.87
C TYR A 203 -3.54 11.77 3.50
N VAL A 204 -4.42 11.77 2.52
CA VAL A 204 -4.14 12.29 1.17
C VAL A 204 -4.73 13.69 1.08
N ALA A 205 -3.88 14.71 0.95
CA ALA A 205 -4.36 16.05 0.68
C ALA A 205 -5.06 16.07 -0.69
N ALA A 206 -6.35 16.42 -0.69
CA ALA A 206 -7.14 16.41 -1.91
C ALA A 206 -6.62 17.44 -2.93
N ARG A 207 -6.73 17.11 -4.21
CA ARG A 207 -6.27 17.89 -5.36
C ARG A 207 -6.92 19.30 -5.50
N GLU A 208 -7.94 19.58 -4.71
CA GLU A 208 -8.76 20.80 -4.80
C GLU A 208 -8.01 22.09 -4.44
N MET A 209 -6.83 21.99 -3.82
CA MET A 209 -6.03 23.17 -3.43
C MET A 209 -5.25 23.81 -4.60
N MET A 210 -5.20 23.21 -5.79
CA MET A 210 -4.37 23.73 -6.89
C MET A 210 -4.95 24.91 -7.68
N MET A 211 -6.18 25.34 -7.42
CA MET A 211 -6.80 26.44 -8.18
C MET A 211 -6.61 27.83 -7.57
N ALA A 212 -5.96 27.96 -6.42
CA ALA A 212 -5.81 29.23 -5.69
C ALA A 212 -4.38 29.80 -5.63
N ALA A 213 -3.43 29.26 -6.37
CA ALA A 213 -2.04 29.76 -6.37
C ALA A 213 -1.91 31.02 -7.22
N SER A 214 -2.11 32.18 -6.64
CA SER A 214 -1.49 33.41 -7.09
C SER A 214 0.01 33.35 -6.77
N ALA A 215 0.86 33.82 -7.67
CA ALA A 215 2.30 33.55 -7.78
C ALA A 215 3.22 34.00 -6.61
N ASP A 216 2.69 34.47 -5.51
CA ASP A 216 3.44 35.03 -4.38
C ASP A 216 3.13 34.39 -3.00
N VAL A 217 2.33 33.35 -2.95
CA VAL A 217 1.99 32.67 -1.69
C VAL A 217 2.50 31.22 -1.75
N ALA A 218 3.34 30.82 -0.77
CA ALA A 218 3.81 29.45 -0.61
C ALA A 218 2.62 28.47 -0.63
N THR A 219 2.78 27.33 -1.30
CA THR A 219 1.73 26.30 -1.40
C THR A 219 1.21 25.93 0.00
N PRO A 220 -0.06 26.28 0.36
CA PRO A 220 -0.60 25.96 1.67
C PRO A 220 -0.81 24.46 1.77
N VAL A 221 -0.32 23.84 2.84
CA VAL A 221 -0.45 22.40 3.09
C VAL A 221 -1.04 22.21 4.48
N SER A 222 -2.18 21.51 4.55
CA SER A 222 -2.84 21.19 5.82
C SER A 222 -2.76 19.68 6.04
N PRO A 223 -1.90 19.21 6.95
CA PRO A 223 -1.89 17.81 7.32
C PRO A 223 -3.17 17.47 8.09
N GLY A 224 -3.83 16.38 7.72
CA GLY A 224 -4.96 15.83 8.47
C GLY A 224 -4.47 14.90 9.59
N GLU A 225 -5.24 13.85 9.86
CA GLU A 225 -4.86 12.79 10.81
C GLU A 225 -4.59 11.50 10.08
N VAL A 226 -3.58 10.77 10.52
CA VAL A 226 -3.30 9.39 10.08
C VAL A 226 -4.14 8.45 10.90
N THR A 227 -4.91 7.58 10.26
CA THR A 227 -5.71 6.56 10.93
C THR A 227 -4.96 5.23 10.91
N VAL A 228 -4.73 4.66 12.09
CA VAL A 228 -4.16 3.34 12.28
C VAL A 228 -5.24 2.41 12.81
N SER A 229 -5.58 1.38 12.04
CA SER A 229 -6.61 0.41 12.39
C SER A 229 -6.00 -0.98 12.57
N ALA A 230 -6.45 -1.71 13.57
CA ALA A 230 -6.06 -3.09 13.85
C ALA A 230 -7.28 -3.99 13.99
N GLY A 231 -7.16 -5.24 13.56
CA GLY A 231 -8.19 -6.27 13.70
C GLY A 231 -7.67 -7.51 14.40
N LEU A 232 -8.49 -8.08 15.29
CA LEU A 232 -8.23 -9.35 15.95
C LEU A 232 -9.45 -10.27 15.80
N ALA A 233 -9.20 -11.55 15.51
CA ALA A 233 -10.18 -12.62 15.68
C ALA A 233 -9.81 -13.39 16.96
N VAL A 234 -10.76 -13.50 17.89
CA VAL A 234 -10.52 -14.13 19.19
C VAL A 234 -11.55 -15.23 19.43
N ARG A 235 -11.09 -16.40 19.83
CA ARG A 235 -11.90 -17.54 20.21
C ARG A 235 -11.76 -17.80 21.69
N TYR A 236 -12.88 -17.77 22.39
CA TYR A 236 -12.97 -18.04 23.83
C TYR A 236 -13.60 -19.40 24.08
N ALA A 237 -13.01 -20.19 24.96
CA ALA A 237 -13.67 -21.38 25.48
C ALA A 237 -14.74 -21.00 26.52
N ILE A 238 -15.89 -21.70 26.49
CA ILE A 238 -17.01 -21.42 27.37
C ILE A 238 -17.48 -22.67 28.11
N ALA A 239 -18.15 -22.48 29.24
CA ALA A 239 -18.93 -23.50 29.95
C ALA A 239 -20.31 -22.96 30.31
N HIS A 240 -21.24 -23.89 30.54
CA HIS A 240 -22.56 -23.59 31.12
C HIS A 240 -22.46 -23.37 32.62
#